data_8c7c847988ee1f733e84132f4cf87380
#
_entry.id   8c7c847988ee1f733e84132f4cf87380
#
_cell.length_a   1.000
_cell.length_b   1.000
_cell.length_c   1.000
_cell.angle_alpha   90.00
_cell.angle_beta   90.00
_cell.angle_gamma   90.00
#
_symmetry.space_group_name_H-M   'P 1'
#
loop_
_entity.id
_entity.type
_entity.pdbx_description
1 polymer ?
#
loop_
_entity_poly.entity_id
_entity_poly.type
_entity_poly.pdbx_seq_one_letter_code
_entity_poly.pdbx_strand_id
1 'polypeptide(L)'
;YETLILHAGYGTDYLASVGKPAGTDADSTSGWSWGGTGMTFCNPMTVAQTWNQEIAYRLGSMIGNESLLGGATGWYAPAMNIHRTPYSGRNGEYFSEDSFLAGAMASQEVKGAAEKGVYTLMKHFAFNEQENHRGDRAGQYSMATWMNEQSARELYLKPFETCMKVGDVELNYLKKNADGSYENATRTIRACQGMMTAFNRIGATWVGGSYNLIS
;
A
#
# COMPACT_ATOMS: atom_id res chain seq x y z
N TYR A 1 -14.16 19.57 -6.70
CA TYR A 1 -12.80 19.05 -6.99
C TYR A 1 -11.80 19.53 -5.94
N GLU A 2 -11.74 20.81 -5.63
CA GLU A 2 -10.79 21.35 -4.64
C GLU A 2 -10.98 20.75 -3.24
N THR A 3 -12.21 20.55 -2.81
CA THR A 3 -12.52 19.94 -1.51
C THR A 3 -12.03 18.49 -1.42
N LEU A 4 -12.09 17.72 -2.51
CA LEU A 4 -11.61 16.34 -2.55
C LEU A 4 -10.07 16.25 -2.50
N ILE A 5 -9.38 17.27 -3.00
CA ILE A 5 -7.89 17.32 -3.01
C ILE A 5 -7.35 17.74 -1.64
N LEU A 6 -8.06 18.59 -0.91
CA LEU A 6 -7.60 19.13 0.38
C LEU A 6 -7.72 18.15 1.57
N HIS A 7 -8.46 17.06 1.41
CA HIS A 7 -8.63 16.02 2.45
C HIS A 7 -7.64 14.86 2.33
N ALA A 8 -6.38 15.15 1.99
CA ALA A 8 -5.31 14.17 1.95
C ALA A 8 -4.52 14.18 3.28
N GLY A 9 -4.68 13.15 4.08
CA GLY A 9 -4.00 12.98 5.37
C GLY A 9 -4.11 11.53 5.84
N TYR A 10 -3.81 11.27 7.11
CA TYR A 10 -4.00 9.96 7.75
C TYR A 10 -5.49 9.66 7.98
N GLY A 11 -6.23 9.62 6.90
CA GLY A 11 -7.66 9.47 6.91
C GLY A 11 -8.33 10.51 6.04
N THR A 12 -9.62 10.37 5.88
CA THR A 12 -10.42 11.25 5.04
C THR A 12 -11.75 11.53 5.73
N ASP A 13 -12.18 12.80 5.67
CA ASP A 13 -13.46 13.19 6.23
C ASP A 13 -14.66 12.64 5.45
N TYR A 14 -15.81 12.67 6.10
CA TYR A 14 -17.08 12.39 5.46
C TYR A 14 -17.42 13.46 4.44
N LEU A 15 -17.72 13.05 3.21
CA LEU A 15 -18.14 13.95 2.13
C LEU A 15 -19.58 13.63 1.70
N ALA A 16 -20.54 14.35 2.25
CA ALA A 16 -21.96 14.14 2.00
C ALA A 16 -22.35 14.28 0.52
N SER A 17 -21.70 15.21 -0.20
CA SER A 17 -22.01 15.53 -1.60
C SER A 17 -21.79 14.34 -2.56
N VAL A 18 -20.95 13.38 -2.17
CA VAL A 18 -20.64 12.16 -2.97
C VAL A 18 -20.90 10.87 -2.19
N GLY A 19 -21.47 10.97 -0.99
CA GLY A 19 -21.75 9.81 -0.13
C GLY A 19 -20.50 9.06 0.34
N LYS A 20 -19.33 9.74 0.39
CA LYS A 20 -18.08 9.12 0.80
C LYS A 20 -18.01 9.07 2.33
N PRO A 21 -17.88 7.87 2.94
CA PRO A 21 -17.70 7.77 4.38
C PRO A 21 -16.35 8.35 4.83
N ALA A 22 -16.26 8.70 6.10
CA ALA A 22 -14.98 8.97 6.74
C ALA A 22 -14.11 7.72 6.71
N GLY A 23 -12.82 7.89 6.58
CA GLY A 23 -11.83 6.82 6.61
C GLY A 23 -10.73 7.11 7.61
N THR A 24 -10.18 6.06 8.19
CA THR A 24 -9.00 6.11 9.06
C THR A 24 -7.95 5.18 8.49
N ASP A 25 -6.74 5.69 8.28
CA ASP A 25 -5.65 4.93 7.71
C ASP A 25 -4.63 4.56 8.78
N ALA A 26 -4.08 3.38 8.68
CA ALA A 26 -3.04 2.88 9.57
C ALA A 26 -1.74 2.60 8.80
N ASP A 27 -0.62 2.93 9.41
CA ASP A 27 0.70 2.65 8.86
C ASP A 27 1.32 1.45 9.58
N SER A 28 2.04 0.67 8.90
CA SER A 28 3.00 -0.39 9.28
C SER A 28 2.96 -1.53 8.27
N THR A 29 4.12 -2.04 7.89
CA THR A 29 4.24 -3.20 6.99
C THR A 29 4.24 -4.53 7.72
N SER A 30 4.25 -4.51 9.06
CA SER A 30 4.29 -5.70 9.92
C SER A 30 3.07 -5.80 10.82
N GLY A 31 1.90 -5.41 10.32
CA GLY A 31 0.65 -5.44 11.05
C GLY A 31 0.05 -4.05 11.25
N TRP A 32 -0.93 -3.96 12.12
CA TRP A 32 -1.59 -2.71 12.43
C TRP A 32 -1.05 -2.13 13.74
N SER A 33 -0.35 -1.00 13.67
CA SER A 33 0.33 -0.41 14.82
C SER A 33 -0.40 0.79 15.44
N TRP A 34 -1.57 1.14 14.96
CA TRP A 34 -2.31 2.27 15.46
C TRP A 34 -2.97 1.98 16.81
N GLY A 35 -2.69 2.80 17.80
CA GLY A 35 -3.34 2.73 19.12
C GLY A 35 -2.93 1.54 19.99
N GLY A 36 -1.94 0.74 19.59
CA GLY A 36 -1.44 -0.39 20.40
C GLY A 36 -2.41 -1.56 20.53
N THR A 37 -3.38 -1.71 19.64
CA THR A 37 -4.44 -2.72 19.71
C THR A 37 -4.28 -3.88 18.75
N GLY A 38 -3.40 -3.78 17.77
CA GLY A 38 -3.13 -4.84 16.80
C GLY A 38 -1.98 -5.76 17.19
N MET A 39 -1.87 -6.90 16.51
CA MET A 39 -0.72 -7.79 16.62
C MET A 39 0.42 -7.32 15.73
N THR A 40 1.65 -7.55 16.17
CA THR A 40 2.83 -7.40 15.32
C THR A 40 3.12 -8.74 14.65
N PHE A 41 3.15 -8.73 13.33
CA PHE A 41 3.53 -9.87 12.50
C PHE A 41 5.02 -9.81 12.13
N CYS A 42 5.52 -10.88 11.51
CA CYS A 42 6.86 -10.86 10.95
C CYS A 42 6.98 -9.81 9.83
N ASN A 43 8.20 -9.36 9.60
CA ASN A 43 8.46 -8.39 8.55
C ASN A 43 8.27 -8.99 7.14
N PRO A 44 8.05 -8.16 6.10
CA PRO A 44 7.85 -8.62 4.74
C PRO A 44 8.97 -9.52 4.19
N MET A 45 10.21 -9.25 4.56
CA MET A 45 11.35 -10.09 4.16
C MET A 45 11.20 -11.53 4.67
N THR A 46 10.77 -11.72 5.92
CA THR A 46 10.51 -13.06 6.47
C THR A 46 9.35 -13.74 5.73
N VAL A 47 8.30 -13.01 5.40
CA VAL A 47 7.20 -13.53 4.58
C VAL A 47 7.70 -13.98 3.21
N ALA A 48 8.53 -13.17 2.55
CA ALA A 48 9.10 -13.50 1.25
C ALA A 48 9.98 -14.76 1.27
N GLN A 49 10.75 -14.95 2.34
CA GLN A 49 11.61 -16.15 2.52
C GLN A 49 10.81 -17.46 2.58
N THR A 50 9.52 -17.41 2.84
CA THR A 50 8.68 -18.63 2.80
C THR A 50 8.42 -19.12 1.39
N TRP A 51 8.53 -18.29 0.36
CA TRP A 51 8.15 -18.55 -1.03
C TRP A 51 6.70 -19.01 -1.18
N ASN A 52 5.87 -18.74 -0.18
CA ASN A 52 4.51 -19.24 -0.08
C ASN A 52 3.50 -18.08 -0.15
N GLN A 53 2.86 -17.94 -1.30
CA GLN A 53 1.86 -16.90 -1.56
C GLN A 53 0.63 -17.01 -0.64
N GLU A 54 0.27 -18.22 -0.23
CA GLU A 54 -0.85 -18.43 0.70
C GLU A 54 -0.56 -17.82 2.08
N ILE A 55 0.69 -17.85 2.55
CA ILE A 55 1.09 -17.18 3.80
C ILE A 55 0.92 -15.68 3.67
N ALA A 56 1.37 -15.09 2.57
CA ALA A 56 1.20 -13.66 2.31
C ALA A 56 -0.29 -13.26 2.24
N TYR A 57 -1.11 -14.05 1.55
CA TYR A 57 -2.56 -13.83 1.50
C TYR A 57 -3.20 -13.88 2.90
N ARG A 58 -2.88 -14.90 3.69
CA ARG A 58 -3.39 -15.02 5.06
C ARG A 58 -2.96 -13.86 5.94
N LEU A 59 -1.72 -13.40 5.81
CA LEU A 59 -1.22 -12.24 6.52
C LEU A 59 -2.06 -10.99 6.20
N GLY A 60 -2.28 -10.71 4.92
CA GLY A 60 -3.15 -9.61 4.49
C GLY A 60 -4.58 -9.74 5.04
N SER A 61 -5.14 -10.95 5.02
CA SER A 61 -6.47 -11.24 5.56
C SER A 61 -6.54 -11.03 7.09
N MET A 62 -5.50 -11.41 7.82
CA MET A 62 -5.43 -11.21 9.28
C MET A 62 -5.32 -9.71 9.62
N ILE A 63 -4.46 -8.98 8.92
CA ILE A 63 -4.33 -7.52 9.07
C ILE A 63 -5.65 -6.83 8.73
N GLY A 64 -6.33 -7.29 7.67
CA GLY A 64 -7.65 -6.78 7.32
C GLY A 64 -8.69 -6.99 8.42
N ASN A 65 -8.73 -8.16 9.06
CA ASN A 65 -9.62 -8.42 10.20
C ASN A 65 -9.30 -7.53 11.41
N GLU A 66 -8.02 -7.35 11.73
CA GLU A 66 -7.60 -6.45 12.82
C GLU A 66 -7.95 -4.98 12.51
N SER A 67 -7.82 -4.56 11.27
CA SER A 67 -8.20 -3.23 10.81
C SER A 67 -9.70 -2.97 11.01
N LEU A 68 -10.55 -3.94 10.68
CA LEU A 68 -11.99 -3.85 10.94
C LEU A 68 -12.32 -3.72 12.44
N LEU A 69 -11.64 -4.48 13.27
CA LEU A 69 -11.81 -4.42 14.73
C LEU A 69 -11.29 -3.11 15.33
N GLY A 70 -10.19 -2.60 14.78
CA GLY A 70 -9.55 -1.36 15.21
C GLY A 70 -10.14 -0.09 14.58
N GLY A 71 -11.07 -0.21 13.64
CA GLY A 71 -11.71 0.92 12.96
C GLY A 71 -10.87 1.56 11.86
N ALA A 72 -9.82 0.90 11.38
CA ALA A 72 -9.05 1.36 10.23
C ALA A 72 -9.73 0.90 8.93
N THR A 73 -9.77 1.79 7.95
CA THR A 73 -10.34 1.53 6.62
C THR A 73 -9.28 1.40 5.54
N GLY A 74 -8.10 1.99 5.78
CA GLY A 74 -6.97 1.97 4.88
C GLY A 74 -5.68 1.51 5.56
N TRP A 75 -4.82 0.84 4.79
CA TRP A 75 -3.56 0.32 5.25
C TRP A 75 -2.42 0.82 4.35
N TYR A 76 -1.45 1.55 4.96
CA TYR A 76 -0.26 2.07 4.26
C TYR A 76 0.78 0.96 4.07
N ALA A 77 0.41 -0.03 3.29
CA ALA A 77 1.20 -1.19 2.91
C ALA A 77 0.52 -1.91 1.73
N PRO A 78 1.15 -2.93 1.14
CA PRO A 78 2.52 -3.38 1.39
C PRO A 78 3.58 -2.41 0.84
N ALA A 79 4.78 -2.46 1.42
CA ALA A 79 5.94 -1.77 0.88
C ALA A 79 6.76 -2.73 0.01
N MET A 80 7.01 -2.34 -1.24
CA MET A 80 7.52 -3.27 -2.23
C MET A 80 8.69 -2.74 -3.06
N ASN A 81 9.41 -1.74 -2.54
CA ASN A 81 10.69 -1.36 -3.09
C ASN A 81 11.67 -2.54 -2.95
N ILE A 82 12.69 -2.62 -3.78
CA ILE A 82 13.60 -3.75 -3.78
C ILE A 82 14.83 -3.51 -2.89
N HIS A 83 15.40 -4.59 -2.35
CA HIS A 83 16.63 -4.56 -1.57
C HIS A 83 17.82 -4.33 -2.50
N ARG A 84 18.19 -3.09 -2.74
CA ARG A 84 19.32 -2.75 -3.60
C ARG A 84 20.64 -2.73 -2.85
N THR A 85 20.63 -2.29 -1.61
CA THR A 85 21.81 -2.19 -0.77
C THR A 85 21.44 -2.47 0.69
N PRO A 86 22.32 -3.14 1.46
CA PRO A 86 22.06 -3.36 2.89
C PRO A 86 21.99 -2.05 3.70
N TYR A 87 22.52 -0.97 3.16
CA TYR A 87 22.56 0.34 3.82
C TYR A 87 21.34 1.23 3.53
N SER A 88 20.30 0.68 2.92
CA SER A 88 19.09 1.44 2.58
C SER A 88 18.42 2.10 3.80
N GLY A 89 18.46 1.47 4.96
CA GLY A 89 17.80 1.95 6.18
C GLY A 89 16.35 1.47 6.33
N ARG A 90 15.69 1.01 5.26
CA ARG A 90 14.29 0.55 5.28
C ARG A 90 14.07 -0.85 4.70
N ASN A 91 15.12 -1.62 4.48
CA ASN A 91 15.00 -2.99 3.93
C ASN A 91 14.09 -3.91 4.77
N GLY A 92 13.97 -3.67 6.07
CA GLY A 92 13.11 -4.46 6.96
C GLY A 92 11.62 -4.38 6.63
N GLU A 93 11.19 -3.38 5.88
CA GLU A 93 9.79 -3.25 5.46
C GLU A 93 9.52 -3.68 4.00
N TYR A 94 10.56 -4.14 3.29
CA TYR A 94 10.50 -4.59 1.91
C TYR A 94 10.69 -6.11 1.82
N PHE A 95 10.17 -6.73 0.75
CA PHE A 95 10.12 -8.19 0.63
C PHE A 95 11.45 -8.81 0.20
N SER A 96 12.09 -8.28 -0.84
CA SER A 96 13.20 -8.97 -1.50
C SER A 96 14.02 -8.02 -2.38
N GLU A 97 15.20 -8.46 -2.78
CA GLU A 97 15.94 -7.89 -3.91
C GLU A 97 15.36 -8.33 -5.27
N ASP A 98 14.62 -9.44 -5.30
CA ASP A 98 13.94 -9.95 -6.48
C ASP A 98 12.59 -9.25 -6.65
N SER A 99 12.47 -8.50 -7.74
CA SER A 99 11.25 -7.73 -8.06
C SER A 99 10.05 -8.62 -8.35
N PHE A 100 10.25 -9.81 -8.92
CA PHE A 100 9.18 -10.76 -9.17
C PHE A 100 8.64 -11.33 -7.85
N LEU A 101 9.52 -11.80 -6.97
CA LEU A 101 9.14 -12.31 -5.66
C LEU A 101 8.43 -11.24 -4.82
N ALA A 102 8.99 -10.02 -4.80
CA ALA A 102 8.37 -8.89 -4.10
C ALA A 102 6.93 -8.63 -4.58
N GLY A 103 6.73 -8.57 -5.89
CA GLY A 103 5.41 -8.38 -6.48
C GLY A 103 4.45 -9.54 -6.22
N ALA A 104 4.94 -10.78 -6.33
CA ALA A 104 4.14 -11.99 -6.10
C ALA A 104 3.62 -12.08 -4.65
N MET A 105 4.46 -11.75 -3.67
CA MET A 105 4.08 -11.78 -2.26
C MET A 105 3.19 -10.60 -1.88
N ALA A 106 3.60 -9.38 -2.25
CA ALA A 106 2.83 -8.17 -1.97
C ALA A 106 1.41 -8.22 -2.56
N SER A 107 1.25 -8.75 -3.77
CA SER A 107 -0.06 -8.88 -4.41
C SER A 107 -1.03 -9.75 -3.63
N GLN A 108 -0.55 -10.76 -2.93
CA GLN A 108 -1.39 -11.62 -2.11
C GLN A 108 -1.81 -10.95 -0.80
N GLU A 109 -0.93 -10.17 -0.18
CA GLU A 109 -1.31 -9.34 0.98
C GLU A 109 -2.39 -8.32 0.61
N VAL A 110 -2.25 -7.69 -0.56
CA VAL A 110 -3.26 -6.76 -1.09
C VAL A 110 -4.62 -7.46 -1.25
N LYS A 111 -4.66 -8.67 -1.82
CA LYS A 111 -5.89 -9.45 -1.94
C LYS A 111 -6.52 -9.75 -0.58
N GLY A 112 -5.74 -10.28 0.33
CA GLY A 112 -6.22 -10.65 1.65
C GLY A 112 -6.83 -9.49 2.43
N ALA A 113 -6.20 -8.31 2.38
CA ALA A 113 -6.73 -7.10 3.01
C ALA A 113 -8.00 -6.59 2.31
N ALA A 114 -8.01 -6.57 0.98
CA ALA A 114 -9.14 -6.07 0.19
C ALA A 114 -10.42 -6.90 0.40
N GLU A 115 -10.32 -8.22 0.56
CA GLU A 115 -11.48 -9.09 0.86
C GLU A 115 -12.13 -8.78 2.22
N LYS A 116 -11.41 -8.10 3.11
CA LYS A 116 -11.93 -7.61 4.39
C LYS A 116 -12.45 -6.17 4.30
N GLY A 117 -12.40 -5.55 3.13
CA GLY A 117 -12.85 -4.17 2.92
C GLY A 117 -11.83 -3.10 3.30
N VAL A 118 -10.58 -3.48 3.52
CA VAL A 118 -9.48 -2.56 3.80
C VAL A 118 -8.73 -2.26 2.50
N TYR A 119 -8.72 -1.00 2.08
CA TYR A 119 -7.93 -0.62 0.92
C TYR A 119 -6.45 -0.49 1.30
N THR A 120 -5.60 -0.92 0.40
CA THR A 120 -4.14 -0.84 0.56
C THR A 120 -3.58 0.35 -0.20
N LEU A 121 -2.55 0.96 0.36
CA LEU A 121 -1.76 2.01 -0.29
C LEU A 121 -0.35 1.48 -0.50
N MET A 122 -0.17 0.80 -1.63
CA MET A 122 1.12 0.24 -2.02
C MET A 122 2.19 1.32 -2.00
N LYS A 123 3.34 1.04 -1.38
CA LYS A 123 4.38 2.03 -1.17
C LYS A 123 5.79 1.49 -1.43
N HIS A 124 6.76 2.35 -1.68
CA HIS A 124 6.67 3.77 -2.00
C HIS A 124 6.91 3.95 -3.49
N PHE A 125 5.91 4.36 -4.21
CA PHE A 125 5.98 4.52 -5.67
C PHE A 125 6.60 5.87 -6.03
N ALA A 126 7.80 5.90 -6.59
CA ALA A 126 8.67 4.80 -6.91
C ALA A 126 10.12 5.17 -6.58
N PHE A 127 11.01 4.17 -6.66
CA PHE A 127 12.46 4.37 -6.56
C PHE A 127 12.96 4.77 -5.17
N ASN A 128 12.30 4.32 -4.12
CA ASN A 128 12.69 4.59 -2.73
C ASN A 128 13.54 3.45 -2.14
N GLU A 129 14.60 3.06 -2.83
CA GLU A 129 15.52 1.99 -2.41
C GLU A 129 16.66 2.52 -1.52
N GLN A 130 16.63 3.79 -1.14
CA GLN A 130 17.64 4.46 -0.33
C GLN A 130 17.01 5.56 0.51
N GLU A 131 17.51 5.77 1.72
CA GLU A 131 16.97 6.74 2.67
C GLU A 131 17.84 7.97 2.90
N ASN A 132 19.09 7.98 2.43
CA ASN A 132 19.99 9.12 2.60
C ASN A 132 19.38 10.37 1.96
N HIS A 133 19.15 11.41 2.76
CA HIS A 133 18.57 12.68 2.32
C HIS A 133 17.17 12.54 1.68
N ARG A 134 16.41 11.50 2.03
CA ARG A 134 15.07 11.26 1.48
C ARG A 134 14.09 12.40 1.71
N GLY A 135 14.22 13.07 2.76
CA GLY A 135 13.46 14.25 3.11
C GLY A 135 13.84 14.67 4.50
N ASP A 136 14.28 15.88 4.69
CA ASP A 136 14.39 16.44 6.01
C ASP A 136 13.10 17.17 6.39
N ARG A 137 12.98 17.51 7.64
CA ARG A 137 11.82 18.24 8.16
C ARG A 137 11.67 19.64 7.59
N ALA A 138 12.70 20.17 6.95
CA ALA A 138 12.71 21.48 6.34
C ALA A 138 12.28 21.46 4.85
N GLY A 139 12.04 20.26 4.28
CA GLY A 139 11.63 20.10 2.89
C GLY A 139 12.71 20.50 1.86
N GLN A 140 13.94 20.65 2.30
CA GLN A 140 15.03 21.16 1.45
C GLN A 140 15.73 20.06 0.66
N TYR A 141 15.58 18.80 1.06
CA TYR A 141 16.27 17.67 0.49
C TYR A 141 15.28 16.65 -0.04
N SER A 142 15.53 16.23 -1.25
CA SER A 142 14.80 15.16 -1.89
C SER A 142 15.81 14.39 -2.74
N MET A 143 15.81 13.09 -2.60
CA MET A 143 16.73 12.25 -3.33
C MET A 143 16.37 12.25 -4.82
N ALA A 144 17.32 12.61 -5.66
CA ALA A 144 17.22 12.45 -7.10
C ALA A 144 17.74 11.07 -7.49
N THR A 145 16.93 10.32 -8.22
CA THR A 145 17.25 8.99 -8.71
C THR A 145 17.47 9.03 -10.21
N TRP A 146 18.49 8.34 -10.68
CA TRP A 146 18.87 8.26 -12.09
C TRP A 146 19.00 6.79 -12.48
N MET A 147 18.32 6.39 -13.53
CA MET A 147 18.42 5.06 -14.10
C MET A 147 17.95 5.07 -15.56
N ASN A 148 18.29 4.03 -16.31
CA ASN A 148 17.72 3.84 -17.63
C ASN A 148 16.29 3.29 -17.54
N GLU A 149 15.53 3.45 -18.59
CA GLU A 149 14.12 3.05 -18.63
C GLU A 149 13.93 1.54 -18.47
N GLN A 150 14.83 0.73 -19.04
CA GLN A 150 14.75 -0.73 -18.92
C GLN A 150 14.86 -1.16 -17.46
N SER A 151 15.87 -0.70 -16.74
CA SER A 151 16.03 -1.01 -15.31
C SER A 151 14.83 -0.52 -14.49
N ALA A 152 14.32 0.67 -14.81
CA ALA A 152 13.14 1.20 -14.12
C ALA A 152 11.94 0.25 -14.26
N ARG A 153 11.63 -0.19 -15.48
CA ARG A 153 10.45 -1.03 -15.75
C ARG A 153 10.61 -2.47 -15.30
N GLU A 154 11.77 -3.08 -15.56
CA GLU A 154 11.98 -4.50 -15.32
C GLU A 154 12.26 -4.83 -13.85
N LEU A 155 12.84 -3.90 -13.10
CA LEU A 155 13.22 -4.11 -11.70
C LEU A 155 12.37 -3.28 -10.73
N TYR A 156 12.45 -1.96 -10.81
CA TYR A 156 11.94 -1.10 -9.75
C TYR A 156 10.41 -0.89 -9.79
N LEU A 157 9.82 -0.88 -10.99
CA LEU A 157 8.37 -0.73 -11.16
C LEU A 157 7.64 -2.07 -11.21
N LYS A 158 8.36 -3.17 -11.43
CA LYS A 158 7.78 -4.51 -11.61
C LYS A 158 6.92 -4.98 -10.43
N PRO A 159 7.31 -4.81 -9.17
CA PRO A 159 6.45 -5.20 -8.04
C PRO A 159 5.11 -4.45 -8.04
N PHE A 160 5.13 -3.15 -8.32
CA PHE A 160 3.93 -2.32 -8.40
C PHE A 160 3.02 -2.75 -9.56
N GLU A 161 3.59 -2.98 -10.73
CA GLU A 161 2.85 -3.50 -11.89
C GLU A 161 2.15 -4.82 -11.56
N THR A 162 2.83 -5.74 -10.89
CA THR A 162 2.28 -7.03 -10.49
C THR A 162 1.09 -6.86 -9.56
N CYS A 163 1.19 -5.99 -8.56
CA CYS A 163 0.08 -5.69 -7.66
C CYS A 163 -1.09 -4.98 -8.36
N MET A 164 -0.81 -4.05 -9.26
CA MET A 164 -1.86 -3.37 -10.02
C MET A 164 -2.66 -4.33 -10.89
N LYS A 165 -2.03 -5.40 -11.37
CA LYS A 165 -2.63 -6.43 -12.23
C LYS A 165 -3.18 -7.64 -11.47
N VAL A 166 -3.21 -7.61 -10.14
CA VAL A 166 -3.61 -8.77 -9.32
C VAL A 166 -5.07 -9.19 -9.49
N GLY A 167 -5.90 -8.33 -10.08
CA GLY A 167 -7.29 -8.59 -10.38
C GLY A 167 -8.25 -8.15 -9.27
N ASP A 168 -9.41 -8.78 -9.27
CA ASP A 168 -10.52 -8.45 -8.39
C ASP A 168 -10.63 -9.47 -7.25
N VAL A 169 -11.35 -9.09 -6.20
CA VAL A 169 -11.72 -9.94 -5.06
C VAL A 169 -13.20 -9.78 -4.73
N GLU A 170 -13.75 -10.76 -4.04
CA GLU A 170 -15.10 -10.67 -3.49
C GLU A 170 -15.07 -10.14 -2.06
N LEU A 171 -15.73 -9.02 -1.86
CA LEU A 171 -15.92 -8.42 -0.54
C LEU A 171 -17.29 -8.82 0.01
N ASN A 172 -17.30 -9.54 1.13
CA ASN A 172 -18.51 -9.83 1.88
C ASN A 172 -18.71 -8.76 2.96
N TYR A 173 -19.89 -8.16 3.02
CA TYR A 173 -20.18 -7.08 3.95
C TYR A 173 -21.62 -7.09 4.41
N LEU A 174 -21.90 -6.37 5.52
CA LEU A 174 -23.26 -6.12 5.97
C LEU A 174 -23.80 -4.87 5.33
N LYS A 175 -24.78 -5.02 4.47
CA LYS A 175 -25.48 -3.92 3.83
C LYS A 175 -26.62 -3.46 4.73
N LYS A 176 -26.64 -2.18 5.05
CA LYS A 176 -27.75 -1.56 5.78
C LYS A 176 -28.88 -1.21 4.82
N ASN A 177 -30.08 -1.67 5.10
CA ASN A 177 -31.30 -1.39 4.34
C ASN A 177 -31.96 -0.07 4.79
N ALA A 178 -32.93 0.42 4.02
CA ALA A 178 -33.64 1.66 4.31
C ALA A 178 -34.46 1.60 5.61
N ASP A 179 -34.91 0.42 6.01
CA ASP A 179 -35.65 0.16 7.27
C ASP A 179 -34.73 0.03 8.51
N GLY A 180 -33.41 0.14 8.29
CA GLY A 180 -32.40 0.01 9.33
C GLY A 180 -31.94 -1.44 9.62
N SER A 181 -32.53 -2.44 8.98
CA SER A 181 -32.06 -3.84 9.04
C SER A 181 -30.74 -4.03 8.30
N TYR A 182 -30.07 -5.17 8.52
CA TYR A 182 -28.84 -5.54 7.84
C TYR A 182 -29.02 -6.85 7.12
N GLU A 183 -28.42 -6.96 5.95
CA GLU A 183 -28.36 -8.20 5.17
C GLU A 183 -26.92 -8.50 4.75
N ASN A 184 -26.59 -9.76 4.59
CA ASN A 184 -25.33 -10.18 3.99
C ASN A 184 -25.34 -9.84 2.51
N ALA A 185 -24.31 -9.16 2.05
CA ALA A 185 -24.11 -8.79 0.66
C ALA A 185 -22.69 -9.11 0.21
N THR A 186 -22.54 -9.36 -1.07
CA THR A 186 -21.24 -9.60 -1.71
C THR A 186 -21.06 -8.59 -2.84
N ARG A 187 -19.86 -8.09 -2.98
CA ARG A 187 -19.48 -7.16 -4.06
C ARG A 187 -18.10 -7.51 -4.59
N THR A 188 -17.97 -7.57 -5.91
CA THR A 188 -16.67 -7.63 -6.57
C THR A 188 -16.02 -6.27 -6.57
N ILE A 189 -14.78 -6.19 -6.12
CA ILE A 189 -13.98 -4.95 -6.07
C ILE A 189 -12.57 -5.21 -6.60
N ARG A 190 -11.92 -4.18 -7.10
CA ARG A 190 -10.49 -4.25 -7.41
C ARG A 190 -9.71 -4.48 -6.11
N ALA A 191 -8.81 -5.47 -6.11
CA ALA A 191 -7.96 -5.72 -4.96
C ALA A 191 -6.99 -4.55 -4.71
N CYS A 192 -6.30 -4.11 -5.75
CA CYS A 192 -5.42 -2.94 -5.70
C CYS A 192 -6.24 -1.66 -5.87
N GLN A 193 -6.27 -0.80 -4.85
CA GLN A 193 -7.12 0.40 -4.82
C GLN A 193 -6.34 1.70 -4.65
N GLY A 194 -5.13 1.67 -4.14
CA GLY A 194 -4.36 2.87 -3.86
C GLY A 194 -2.85 2.70 -3.97
N MET A 195 -2.17 3.83 -4.10
CA MET A 195 -0.72 3.88 -4.21
C MET A 195 -0.19 5.12 -3.50
N MET A 196 0.85 4.95 -2.70
CA MET A 196 1.55 6.04 -2.02
C MET A 196 2.80 6.40 -2.82
N THR A 197 2.86 7.63 -3.32
CA THR A 197 4.04 8.13 -4.03
C THR A 197 5.21 8.36 -3.06
N ALA A 198 6.42 8.03 -3.52
CA ALA A 198 7.63 8.31 -2.77
C ALA A 198 7.96 9.81 -2.76
N PHE A 199 8.84 10.23 -1.85
CA PHE A 199 9.37 11.61 -1.85
C PHE A 199 10.43 11.84 -2.91
N ASN A 200 10.96 10.79 -3.50
CA ASN A 200 12.03 10.81 -4.49
C ASN A 200 11.67 11.62 -5.74
N ARG A 201 12.73 12.01 -6.43
CA ARG A 201 12.65 12.57 -7.77
C ARG A 201 13.27 11.59 -8.76
N ILE A 202 12.72 11.54 -9.96
CA ILE A 202 13.40 10.95 -11.11
C ILE A 202 14.03 12.11 -11.90
N GLY A 203 15.35 12.18 -11.92
CA GLY A 203 16.03 13.40 -12.33
C GLY A 203 15.59 14.60 -11.47
N ALA A 204 15.09 15.63 -12.10
CA ALA A 204 14.60 16.83 -11.43
C ALA A 204 13.09 16.79 -11.08
N THR A 205 12.35 15.78 -11.56
CA THR A 205 10.89 15.71 -11.40
C THR A 205 10.51 14.83 -10.21
N TRP A 206 9.71 15.34 -9.28
CA TRP A 206 9.13 14.51 -8.21
C TRP A 206 8.30 13.36 -8.82
N VAL A 207 8.45 12.15 -8.29
CA VAL A 207 7.78 10.96 -8.84
C VAL A 207 6.26 11.09 -8.88
N GLY A 208 5.65 11.72 -7.88
CA GLY A 208 4.21 11.99 -7.85
C GLY A 208 3.72 13.06 -8.84
N GLY A 209 4.64 13.82 -9.44
CA GLY A 209 4.37 14.79 -10.51
C GLY A 209 4.90 14.36 -11.87
N SER A 210 5.41 13.13 -11.99
CA SER A 210 5.97 12.63 -13.24
C SER A 210 4.88 12.04 -14.13
N TYR A 211 4.58 12.73 -15.22
CA TYR A 211 3.59 12.26 -16.21
C TYR A 211 3.91 10.83 -16.69
N ASN A 212 5.17 10.57 -17.02
CA ASN A 212 5.59 9.26 -17.54
C ASN A 212 5.47 8.09 -16.55
N LEU A 213 5.34 8.38 -15.25
CA LEU A 213 5.16 7.37 -14.22
C LEU A 213 3.69 7.16 -13.84
N ILE A 214 2.83 8.15 -14.05
CA ILE A 214 1.45 8.16 -13.55
C ILE A 214 0.43 7.92 -14.68
N SER A 215 0.80 8.17 -15.95
CA SER A 215 -0.08 8.01 -17.12
C SER A 215 -0.12 6.58 -17.71
#